data_b3ea70bc1cd610c4f90799f4502386ff
#
_entry.id   b3ea70bc1cd610c4f90799f4502386ff
#
_cell.length_a   1.000
_cell.length_b   1.000
_cell.length_c   1.000
_cell.angle_alpha   90.00
_cell.angle_beta   90.00
_cell.angle_gamma   90.00
#
_symmetry.space_group_name_H-M   'P 1'
#
loop_
_entity.id
_entity.type
_entity.pdbx_description
1 polymer ?
#
loop_
_entity_poly.entity_id
_entity_poly.type
_entity_poly.pdbx_seq_one_letter_code
_entity_poly.pdbx_strand_id
1 'polypeptide(L)'
;KKNSQKFVFPKNCPSCGSLTVKDYNETTKKKDAVRRCSSDAYECEKIAIEKIKHFVSKEAFNIDGLGKKIVENFWEINLIKLPQDIFKLNYEKIKNLEGWGNLSVSNLKYSIDIKKNISLDKFIYSLGVRHIGLENAKLLAKHLKSSDSFFKLCNAKNMRELSNIDGIGETQVQSIKNFFSNKVNLDVLTELKKILKISGVDSINQTGVLKN
;
A
#
# COMPACT_ATOMS: atom_id res chain seq x y z
N LYS A 1 -1.29 22.92 -35.53
CA LYS A 1 -0.94 24.05 -34.65
C LYS A 1 0.54 24.34 -34.85
N LYS A 2 0.89 25.32 -35.67
CA LYS A 2 2.26 25.60 -36.14
C LYS A 2 3.22 26.17 -35.06
N ASN A 3 2.76 26.49 -33.83
CA ASN A 3 3.56 27.14 -32.78
C ASN A 3 3.48 26.46 -31.40
N SER A 4 3.23 25.15 -31.31
CA SER A 4 3.28 24.48 -30.05
C SER A 4 4.71 24.07 -29.70
N GLN A 5 5.24 24.56 -28.58
CA GLN A 5 6.51 24.08 -28.04
C GLN A 5 6.39 22.60 -27.63
N LYS A 6 7.42 21.83 -27.99
CA LYS A 6 7.48 20.43 -27.60
C LYS A 6 7.55 20.33 -26.06
N PHE A 7 6.62 19.58 -25.45
CA PHE A 7 6.65 19.35 -24.01
C PHE A 7 7.93 18.58 -23.62
N VAL A 8 8.65 19.12 -22.66
CA VAL A 8 9.85 18.49 -22.09
C VAL A 8 9.50 17.93 -20.71
N PHE A 9 9.59 16.62 -20.56
CA PHE A 9 9.36 15.99 -19.26
C PHE A 9 10.42 16.44 -18.24
N PRO A 10 10.01 16.81 -17.01
CA PRO A 10 10.95 17.25 -15.98
C PRO A 10 11.96 16.15 -15.65
N LYS A 11 13.24 16.53 -15.53
CA LYS A 11 14.31 15.64 -15.12
C LYS A 11 14.26 15.35 -13.62
N ASN A 12 13.74 16.29 -12.84
CA ASN A 12 13.59 16.20 -11.40
C ASN A 12 12.10 16.15 -11.03
N CYS A 13 11.79 15.49 -9.93
CA CYS A 13 10.43 15.42 -9.40
C CYS A 13 9.99 16.82 -8.95
N PRO A 14 8.84 17.33 -9.41
CA PRO A 14 8.38 18.67 -9.02
C PRO A 14 7.94 18.76 -7.55
N SER A 15 7.76 17.63 -6.87
CA SER A 15 7.36 17.59 -5.46
C SER A 15 8.55 17.54 -4.50
N CYS A 16 9.54 16.68 -4.75
CA CYS A 16 10.65 16.44 -3.80
C CYS A 16 12.03 16.78 -4.38
N GLY A 17 12.15 17.19 -5.65
CA GLY A 17 13.43 17.50 -6.29
C GLY A 17 14.28 16.30 -6.71
N SER A 18 13.97 15.09 -6.29
CA SER A 18 14.71 13.88 -6.66
C SER A 18 14.66 13.62 -8.16
N LEU A 19 15.65 12.91 -8.71
CA LEU A 19 15.67 12.55 -10.12
C LEU A 19 14.40 11.80 -10.53
N THR A 20 14.01 11.97 -11.78
CA THR A 20 12.97 11.14 -12.39
C THR A 20 13.62 10.10 -13.30
N VAL A 21 13.21 8.85 -13.17
CA VAL A 21 13.75 7.71 -13.92
C VAL A 21 12.67 7.08 -14.81
N LYS A 22 13.12 6.39 -15.84
CA LYS A 22 12.31 5.45 -16.62
C LYS A 22 12.78 4.06 -16.26
N ASP A 23 11.87 3.23 -15.79
CA ASP A 23 12.21 1.85 -15.50
C ASP A 23 12.53 1.09 -16.80
N TYR A 24 13.41 0.12 -16.66
CA TYR A 24 13.79 -0.77 -17.73
C TYR A 24 13.19 -2.15 -17.47
N ASN A 25 12.49 -2.67 -18.45
CA ASN A 25 11.95 -4.02 -18.38
C ASN A 25 12.97 -4.99 -19.02
N GLU A 26 13.60 -5.81 -18.21
CA GLU A 26 14.63 -6.75 -18.66
C GLU A 26 14.09 -7.80 -19.64
N THR A 27 12.83 -8.22 -19.47
CA THR A 27 12.20 -9.22 -20.34
C THR A 27 11.91 -8.65 -21.73
N THR A 28 11.33 -7.45 -21.80
CA THR A 28 11.00 -6.81 -23.08
C THR A 28 12.12 -5.96 -23.64
N LYS A 29 13.19 -5.75 -22.88
CA LYS A 29 14.35 -4.88 -23.18
C LYS A 29 13.95 -3.46 -23.59
N LYS A 30 12.86 -2.97 -23.02
CA LYS A 30 12.33 -1.63 -23.30
C LYS A 30 12.27 -0.78 -22.04
N LYS A 31 12.50 0.53 -22.21
CA LYS A 31 12.27 1.51 -21.15
C LYS A 31 10.78 1.86 -21.09
N ASP A 32 10.27 2.05 -19.88
CA ASP A 32 8.92 2.56 -19.65
C ASP A 32 8.70 3.89 -20.39
N ALA A 33 7.48 4.09 -20.89
CA ALA A 33 7.08 5.38 -21.47
C ALA A 33 7.03 6.47 -20.40
N VAL A 34 6.64 6.11 -19.18
CA VAL A 34 6.41 7.01 -18.04
C VAL A 34 7.69 7.21 -17.24
N ARG A 35 7.96 8.47 -16.85
CA ARG A 35 8.98 8.81 -15.86
C ARG A 35 8.39 8.80 -14.47
N ARG A 36 9.16 8.34 -13.50
CA ARG A 36 8.77 8.27 -12.09
C ARG A 36 9.83 8.91 -11.21
N CYS A 37 9.41 9.45 -10.08
CA CYS A 37 10.33 9.89 -9.05
C CYS A 37 11.16 8.69 -8.54
N SER A 38 12.44 8.91 -8.35
CA SER A 38 13.37 7.90 -7.84
C SER A 38 13.45 7.85 -6.30
N SER A 39 12.71 8.71 -5.61
CA SER A 39 12.66 8.69 -4.14
C SER A 39 12.14 7.37 -3.61
N ASP A 40 12.72 6.96 -2.50
CA ASP A 40 12.33 5.75 -1.80
C ASP A 40 10.99 5.90 -1.05
N ALA A 41 10.30 4.79 -0.94
CA ALA A 41 9.12 4.54 -0.10
C ALA A 41 8.20 5.76 0.13
N TYR A 42 8.38 6.47 1.25
CA TYR A 42 7.53 7.58 1.71
C TYR A 42 8.26 8.93 1.74
N GLU A 43 9.44 9.05 1.16
CA GLU A 43 10.23 10.30 1.16
C GLU A 43 9.62 11.38 0.27
N CYS A 44 9.08 11.00 -0.88
CA CYS A 44 8.35 11.93 -1.73
C CYS A 44 6.92 12.08 -1.24
N GLU A 45 6.55 13.29 -0.82
CA GLU A 45 5.20 13.60 -0.31
C GLU A 45 4.08 13.10 -1.23
N LYS A 46 4.16 13.37 -2.53
CA LYS A 46 3.11 12.94 -3.47
C LYS A 46 3.01 11.42 -3.58
N ILE A 47 4.14 10.72 -3.56
CA ILE A 47 4.14 9.25 -3.55
C ILE A 47 3.57 8.73 -2.23
N ALA A 48 3.97 9.30 -1.11
CA ALA A 48 3.50 8.89 0.21
C ALA A 48 1.97 9.08 0.36
N ILE A 49 1.44 10.23 -0.04
CA ILE A 49 0.00 10.49 -0.03
C ILE A 49 -0.75 9.48 -0.91
N GLU A 50 -0.29 9.20 -2.13
CA GLU A 50 -0.94 8.25 -3.02
C GLU A 50 -0.86 6.80 -2.48
N LYS A 51 0.24 6.42 -1.83
CA LYS A 51 0.35 5.12 -1.13
C LYS A 51 -0.66 5.01 0.02
N ILE A 52 -0.83 6.07 0.83
CA ILE A 52 -1.82 6.08 1.92
C ILE A 52 -3.25 6.03 1.37
N LYS A 53 -3.55 6.79 0.29
CA LYS A 53 -4.85 6.71 -0.39
C LYS A 53 -5.14 5.30 -0.91
N HIS A 54 -4.13 4.65 -1.49
CA HIS A 54 -4.24 3.26 -1.93
C HIS A 54 -4.51 2.32 -0.75
N PHE A 55 -3.76 2.49 0.35
CA PHE A 55 -3.91 1.67 1.55
C PHE A 55 -5.33 1.70 2.13
N VAL A 56 -5.99 2.87 2.15
CA VAL A 56 -7.36 3.03 2.67
C VAL A 56 -8.45 2.77 1.64
N SER A 57 -8.09 2.52 0.38
CA SER A 57 -9.05 2.36 -0.73
C SER A 57 -9.99 1.18 -0.55
N LYS A 58 -11.08 1.17 -1.35
CA LYS A 58 -12.16 0.16 -1.28
C LYS A 58 -11.65 -1.27 -1.44
N GLU A 59 -10.72 -1.49 -2.33
CA GLU A 59 -10.16 -2.81 -2.63
C GLU A 59 -9.10 -3.25 -1.60
N ALA A 60 -8.57 -2.33 -0.81
CA ALA A 60 -7.58 -2.55 0.25
C ALA A 60 -8.26 -2.63 1.62
N PHE A 61 -7.98 -1.69 2.52
CA PHE A 61 -8.59 -1.67 3.86
C PHE A 61 -10.06 -1.22 3.86
N ASN A 62 -10.52 -0.50 2.85
CA ASN A 62 -11.88 0.04 2.75
C ASN A 62 -12.32 0.76 4.04
N ILE A 63 -11.59 1.81 4.41
CA ILE A 63 -11.86 2.58 5.63
C ILE A 63 -12.83 3.73 5.29
N ASP A 64 -14.06 3.60 5.75
CA ASP A 64 -15.07 4.64 5.58
C ASP A 64 -14.67 5.89 6.39
N GLY A 65 -14.85 7.06 5.80
CA GLY A 65 -14.45 8.34 6.40
C GLY A 65 -13.02 8.78 6.06
N LEU A 66 -12.16 7.91 5.50
CA LEU A 66 -10.83 8.28 4.99
C LEU A 66 -10.81 8.41 3.47
N GLY A 67 -11.64 9.27 2.91
CA GLY A 67 -11.60 9.61 1.49
C GLY A 67 -10.31 10.37 1.10
N LYS A 68 -10.05 10.47 -0.21
CA LYS A 68 -8.82 11.07 -0.75
C LYS A 68 -8.49 12.46 -0.16
N LYS A 69 -9.50 13.35 -0.05
CA LYS A 69 -9.34 14.70 0.52
C LYS A 69 -9.02 14.68 2.01
N ILE A 70 -9.62 13.75 2.76
CA ILE A 70 -9.35 13.60 4.20
C ILE A 70 -7.92 13.11 4.42
N VAL A 71 -7.44 12.17 3.61
CA VAL A 71 -6.03 11.71 3.66
C VAL A 71 -5.07 12.88 3.39
N GLU A 72 -5.35 13.71 2.37
CA GLU A 72 -4.54 14.90 2.07
C GLU A 72 -4.53 15.89 3.24
N ASN A 73 -5.69 16.21 3.78
CA ASN A 73 -5.81 17.10 4.94
C ASN A 73 -5.05 16.55 6.16
N PHE A 74 -5.25 15.27 6.49
CA PHE A 74 -4.56 14.64 7.62
C PHE A 74 -3.04 14.55 7.41
N TRP A 75 -2.59 14.44 6.16
CA TRP A 75 -1.18 14.56 5.82
C TRP A 75 -0.65 15.98 6.10
N GLU A 76 -1.34 17.02 5.63
CA GLU A 76 -0.94 18.42 5.79
C GLU A 76 -0.79 18.82 7.27
N ILE A 77 -1.71 18.38 8.12
CA ILE A 77 -1.69 18.67 9.57
C ILE A 77 -0.88 17.65 10.40
N ASN A 78 -0.09 16.80 9.74
CA ASN A 78 0.78 15.80 10.37
C ASN A 78 0.06 14.77 11.26
N LEU A 79 -1.17 14.40 10.94
CA LEU A 79 -1.88 13.31 11.61
C LEU A 79 -1.56 11.93 11.01
N ILE A 80 -1.27 11.87 9.72
CA ILE A 80 -0.90 10.65 9.00
C ILE A 80 0.32 10.94 8.13
N LYS A 81 1.40 10.19 8.33
CA LYS A 81 2.59 10.19 7.45
C LYS A 81 2.91 8.79 6.94
N LEU A 82 2.55 7.77 7.69
CA LEU A 82 2.77 6.35 7.35
C LEU A 82 1.46 5.56 7.56
N PRO A 83 1.29 4.40 6.92
CA PRO A 83 0.07 3.60 7.03
C PRO A 83 -0.35 3.24 8.45
N GLN A 84 0.62 2.94 9.34
CA GLN A 84 0.32 2.59 10.73
C GLN A 84 -0.25 3.75 11.54
N ASP A 85 -0.04 5.01 11.13
CA ASP A 85 -0.56 6.19 11.83
C ASP A 85 -2.08 6.23 11.79
N ILE A 86 -2.70 5.64 10.77
CA ILE A 86 -4.15 5.51 10.62
C ILE A 86 -4.77 4.82 11.84
N PHE A 87 -4.08 3.83 12.38
CA PHE A 87 -4.56 3.05 13.55
C PHE A 87 -4.20 3.70 14.90
N LYS A 88 -3.49 4.84 14.87
CA LYS A 88 -3.01 5.58 16.05
C LYS A 88 -3.50 7.03 16.04
N LEU A 89 -4.57 7.35 15.29
CA LEU A 89 -5.08 8.71 15.13
C LEU A 89 -5.45 9.36 16.48
N ASN A 90 -5.11 10.63 16.61
CA ASN A 90 -5.54 11.46 17.73
C ASN A 90 -6.96 12.01 17.45
N TYR A 91 -7.97 11.32 17.96
CA TYR A 91 -9.38 11.67 17.71
C TYR A 91 -9.79 13.00 18.36
N GLU A 92 -9.16 13.43 19.45
CA GLU A 92 -9.41 14.73 20.06
C GLU A 92 -8.93 15.89 19.15
N LYS A 93 -7.77 15.70 18.49
CA LYS A 93 -7.34 16.67 17.47
C LYS A 93 -8.32 16.73 16.31
N ILE A 94 -8.80 15.58 15.83
CA ILE A 94 -9.73 15.49 14.69
C ILE A 94 -11.05 16.19 15.03
N LYS A 95 -11.57 16.01 16.24
CA LYS A 95 -12.82 16.63 16.70
C LYS A 95 -12.79 18.16 16.64
N ASN A 96 -11.62 18.77 16.79
CA ASN A 96 -11.42 20.22 16.74
C ASN A 96 -11.22 20.76 15.31
N LEU A 97 -11.24 19.89 14.29
CA LEU A 97 -11.13 20.33 12.90
C LEU A 97 -12.50 20.74 12.36
N GLU A 98 -12.49 21.72 11.45
CA GLU A 98 -13.69 22.16 10.75
C GLU A 98 -14.35 20.99 10.01
N GLY A 99 -15.67 20.87 10.13
CA GLY A 99 -16.44 19.78 9.52
C GLY A 99 -16.42 18.46 10.30
N TRP A 100 -15.71 18.37 11.44
CA TRP A 100 -15.69 17.21 12.31
C TRP A 100 -16.48 17.42 13.59
N GLY A 101 -17.45 16.54 13.85
CA GLY A 101 -18.22 16.50 15.09
C GLY A 101 -18.08 15.13 15.78
N ASN A 102 -18.70 14.99 16.95
CA ASN A 102 -18.66 13.76 17.74
C ASN A 102 -19.05 12.52 16.92
N LEU A 103 -20.12 12.64 16.11
CA LEU A 103 -20.62 11.51 15.31
C LEU A 103 -19.63 11.10 14.21
N SER A 104 -19.08 12.05 13.45
CA SER A 104 -18.12 11.76 12.38
C SER A 104 -16.82 11.15 12.92
N VAL A 105 -16.35 11.65 14.08
CA VAL A 105 -15.18 11.09 14.77
C VAL A 105 -15.45 9.66 15.25
N SER A 106 -16.62 9.43 15.87
CA SER A 106 -17.01 8.08 16.34
C SER A 106 -17.11 7.09 15.18
N ASN A 107 -17.73 7.50 14.07
CA ASN A 107 -17.85 6.68 12.88
C ASN A 107 -16.47 6.35 12.28
N LEU A 108 -15.59 7.33 12.18
CA LEU A 108 -14.21 7.10 11.69
C LEU A 108 -13.47 6.12 12.60
N LYS A 109 -13.53 6.33 13.93
CA LYS A 109 -12.91 5.43 14.90
C LYS A 109 -13.42 4.01 14.74
N TYR A 110 -14.74 3.82 14.69
CA TYR A 110 -15.36 2.52 14.49
C TYR A 110 -14.91 1.86 13.18
N SER A 111 -14.93 2.64 12.07
CA SER A 111 -14.49 2.16 10.76
C SER A 111 -13.05 1.67 10.79
N ILE A 112 -12.14 2.40 11.45
CA ILE A 112 -10.74 1.99 11.59
C ILE A 112 -10.61 0.75 12.47
N ASP A 113 -11.34 0.67 13.59
CA ASP A 113 -11.23 -0.43 14.54
C ASP A 113 -11.67 -1.77 13.95
N ILE A 114 -12.77 -1.79 13.18
CA ILE A 114 -13.21 -3.02 12.50
C ILE A 114 -12.23 -3.49 11.43
N LYS A 115 -11.46 -2.57 10.82
CA LYS A 115 -10.48 -2.89 9.77
C LYS A 115 -9.14 -3.36 10.31
N LYS A 116 -8.94 -3.39 11.62
CA LYS A 116 -7.78 -4.09 12.22
C LYS A 116 -7.81 -5.60 11.94
N ASN A 117 -8.97 -6.16 11.58
CA ASN A 117 -9.08 -7.53 11.07
C ASN A 117 -9.14 -7.48 9.54
N ILE A 118 -8.17 -8.08 8.87
CA ILE A 118 -8.03 -8.05 7.41
C ILE A 118 -7.57 -9.41 6.88
N SER A 119 -8.02 -9.79 5.68
CA SER A 119 -7.50 -10.97 4.99
C SER A 119 -6.12 -10.73 4.40
N LEU A 120 -5.33 -11.79 4.28
CA LEU A 120 -3.94 -11.72 3.81
C LEU A 120 -3.83 -11.14 2.38
N ASP A 121 -4.75 -11.47 1.49
CA ASP A 121 -4.78 -10.96 0.13
C ASP A 121 -4.99 -9.43 0.08
N LYS A 122 -5.95 -8.92 0.85
CA LYS A 122 -6.19 -7.48 0.97
C LYS A 122 -5.04 -6.76 1.65
N PHE A 123 -4.44 -7.37 2.66
CA PHE A 123 -3.26 -6.83 3.31
C PHE A 123 -2.10 -6.72 2.32
N ILE A 124 -1.76 -7.79 1.57
CA ILE A 124 -0.71 -7.74 0.55
C ILE A 124 -0.99 -6.67 -0.50
N TYR A 125 -2.24 -6.59 -0.99
CA TYR A 125 -2.63 -5.58 -1.97
C TYR A 125 -2.48 -4.15 -1.42
N SER A 126 -2.87 -3.93 -0.16
CA SER A 126 -2.83 -2.60 0.48
C SER A 126 -1.42 -2.01 0.59
N LEU A 127 -0.39 -2.84 0.61
CA LEU A 127 1.01 -2.40 0.68
C LEU A 127 1.46 -1.65 -0.58
N GLY A 128 0.71 -1.75 -1.68
CA GLY A 128 1.00 -1.05 -2.93
C GLY A 128 2.33 -1.45 -3.55
N VAL A 129 2.73 -2.72 -3.40
CA VAL A 129 3.92 -3.26 -4.06
C VAL A 129 3.72 -3.17 -5.57
N ARG A 130 4.69 -2.58 -6.26
CA ARG A 130 4.60 -2.38 -7.69
C ARG A 130 4.40 -3.71 -8.42
N HIS A 131 3.59 -3.72 -9.46
CA HIS A 131 3.21 -4.91 -10.25
C HIS A 131 2.45 -5.99 -9.47
N ILE A 132 2.09 -5.75 -8.20
CA ILE A 132 1.24 -6.63 -7.42
C ILE A 132 -0.17 -6.01 -7.35
N GLY A 133 -1.00 -6.38 -8.30
CA GLY A 133 -2.43 -6.05 -8.32
C GLY A 133 -3.26 -7.02 -7.47
N LEU A 134 -4.59 -6.85 -7.48
CA LEU A 134 -5.52 -7.68 -6.71
C LEU A 134 -5.34 -9.18 -6.96
N GLU A 135 -5.23 -9.60 -8.22
CA GLU A 135 -5.11 -11.01 -8.55
C GLU A 135 -3.76 -11.59 -8.09
N ASN A 136 -2.66 -10.85 -8.28
CA ASN A 136 -1.35 -11.29 -7.79
C ASN A 136 -1.31 -11.35 -6.26
N ALA A 137 -1.99 -10.43 -5.56
CA ALA A 137 -2.11 -10.48 -4.11
C ALA A 137 -2.88 -11.72 -3.63
N LYS A 138 -3.95 -12.12 -4.34
CA LYS A 138 -4.70 -13.36 -4.06
C LYS A 138 -3.85 -14.62 -4.30
N LEU A 139 -3.10 -14.66 -5.41
CA LEU A 139 -2.19 -15.76 -5.72
C LEU A 139 -1.11 -15.93 -4.64
N LEU A 140 -0.49 -14.81 -4.24
CA LEU A 140 0.50 -14.80 -3.16
C LEU A 140 -0.12 -15.25 -1.83
N ALA A 141 -1.29 -14.74 -1.46
CA ALA A 141 -1.98 -15.13 -0.22
C ALA A 141 -2.33 -16.61 -0.21
N LYS A 142 -2.81 -17.16 -1.33
CA LYS A 142 -3.14 -18.58 -1.48
C LYS A 142 -1.89 -19.46 -1.34
N HIS A 143 -0.76 -19.04 -1.90
CA HIS A 143 0.51 -19.78 -1.80
C HIS A 143 1.08 -19.74 -0.37
N LEU A 144 1.10 -18.55 0.24
CA LEU A 144 1.68 -18.31 1.56
C LEU A 144 0.80 -18.83 2.70
N LYS A 145 -0.52 -18.91 2.49
CA LYS A 145 -1.56 -19.40 3.41
C LYS A 145 -1.71 -18.60 4.71
N SER A 146 -0.63 -18.09 5.29
CA SER A 146 -0.64 -17.39 6.58
C SER A 146 0.15 -16.09 6.56
N SER A 147 -0.21 -15.17 7.47
CA SER A 147 0.56 -13.95 7.70
C SER A 147 1.99 -14.23 8.16
N ASP A 148 2.21 -15.27 8.95
CA ASP A 148 3.56 -15.63 9.40
C ASP A 148 4.46 -16.04 8.23
N SER A 149 3.93 -16.80 7.27
CA SER A 149 4.67 -17.13 6.04
C SER A 149 5.00 -15.87 5.23
N PHE A 150 4.05 -14.92 5.13
CA PHE A 150 4.30 -13.64 4.49
C PHE A 150 5.41 -12.84 5.20
N PHE A 151 5.35 -12.72 6.52
CA PHE A 151 6.39 -11.99 7.27
C PHE A 151 7.76 -12.69 7.27
N LYS A 152 7.82 -14.00 7.08
CA LYS A 152 9.09 -14.73 6.85
C LYS A 152 9.78 -14.30 5.55
N LEU A 153 9.02 -13.91 4.52
CA LEU A 153 9.60 -13.37 3.30
C LEU A 153 10.42 -12.09 3.53
N CYS A 154 10.08 -11.28 4.54
CA CYS A 154 10.82 -10.06 4.87
C CYS A 154 12.30 -10.34 5.18
N ASN A 155 12.61 -11.54 5.69
CA ASN A 155 13.95 -11.99 6.06
C ASN A 155 14.54 -13.00 5.07
N ALA A 156 13.81 -13.36 4.02
CA ALA A 156 14.25 -14.39 3.08
C ALA A 156 15.32 -13.85 2.13
N LYS A 157 16.53 -14.43 2.19
CA LYS A 157 17.60 -14.14 1.23
C LYS A 157 17.27 -14.64 -0.18
N ASN A 158 16.36 -15.58 -0.29
CA ASN A 158 15.98 -16.21 -1.56
C ASN A 158 14.47 -16.25 -1.72
N MET A 159 13.94 -15.43 -2.63
CA MET A 159 12.52 -15.40 -2.99
C MET A 159 12.24 -16.13 -4.31
N ARG A 160 13.16 -17.03 -4.73
CA ARG A 160 12.99 -17.77 -5.99
C ARG A 160 11.74 -18.65 -5.99
N GLU A 161 11.33 -19.15 -4.83
CA GLU A 161 10.11 -19.96 -4.70
C GLU A 161 8.84 -19.22 -5.17
N LEU A 162 8.83 -17.89 -5.09
CA LEU A 162 7.72 -17.09 -5.59
C LEU A 162 7.57 -17.16 -7.11
N SER A 163 8.64 -17.45 -7.84
CA SER A 163 8.60 -17.62 -9.30
C SER A 163 7.90 -18.93 -9.73
N ASN A 164 7.69 -19.86 -8.79
CA ASN A 164 6.97 -21.11 -9.04
C ASN A 164 5.45 -20.96 -8.93
N ILE A 165 4.98 -19.76 -8.53
CA ILE A 165 3.55 -19.47 -8.45
C ILE A 165 3.08 -19.09 -9.85
N ASP A 166 2.15 -19.88 -10.40
CA ASP A 166 1.52 -19.56 -11.69
C ASP A 166 0.88 -18.15 -11.64
N GLY A 167 1.22 -17.32 -12.62
CA GLY A 167 0.81 -15.90 -12.68
C GLY A 167 1.75 -14.93 -11.95
N ILE A 168 2.80 -15.37 -11.27
CA ILE A 168 3.83 -14.53 -10.66
C ILE A 168 5.14 -14.66 -11.44
N GLY A 169 5.44 -13.68 -12.28
CA GLY A 169 6.66 -13.67 -13.09
C GLY A 169 7.83 -12.92 -12.41
N GLU A 170 8.96 -12.87 -13.10
CA GLU A 170 10.20 -12.25 -12.61
C GLU A 170 10.01 -10.77 -12.21
N THR A 171 9.20 -10.01 -12.97
CA THR A 171 8.92 -8.60 -12.68
C THR A 171 8.24 -8.42 -11.31
N GLN A 172 7.28 -9.28 -10.98
CA GLN A 172 6.59 -9.28 -9.69
C GLN A 172 7.54 -9.67 -8.57
N VAL A 173 8.32 -10.75 -8.76
CA VAL A 173 9.32 -11.19 -7.77
C VAL A 173 10.36 -10.10 -7.51
N GLN A 174 10.85 -9.42 -8.54
CA GLN A 174 11.80 -8.32 -8.37
C GLN A 174 11.16 -7.14 -7.63
N SER A 175 9.91 -6.82 -7.90
CA SER A 175 9.17 -5.76 -7.19
C SER A 175 8.99 -6.09 -5.70
N ILE A 176 8.70 -7.34 -5.37
CA ILE A 176 8.61 -7.83 -3.98
C ILE A 176 9.98 -7.72 -3.30
N LYS A 177 11.07 -8.14 -3.96
CA LYS A 177 12.43 -8.01 -3.43
C LYS A 177 12.78 -6.54 -3.14
N ASN A 178 12.52 -5.66 -4.09
CA ASN A 178 12.78 -4.23 -3.92
C ASN A 178 11.96 -3.62 -2.75
N PHE A 179 10.72 -4.06 -2.60
CA PHE A 179 9.88 -3.61 -1.48
C PHE A 179 10.45 -4.04 -0.13
N PHE A 180 10.88 -5.30 0.02
CA PHE A 180 11.43 -5.83 1.25
C PHE A 180 12.90 -5.42 1.51
N SER A 181 13.64 -4.93 0.51
CA SER A 181 14.97 -4.37 0.72
C SER A 181 14.95 -2.95 1.30
N ASN A 182 13.80 -2.29 1.26
CA ASN A 182 13.65 -0.92 1.76
C ASN A 182 13.33 -0.92 3.26
N LYS A 183 14.19 -0.27 4.05
CA LYS A 183 14.07 -0.22 5.52
C LYS A 183 12.75 0.39 5.98
N VAL A 184 12.31 1.48 5.36
CA VAL A 184 11.06 2.16 5.75
C VAL A 184 9.85 1.24 5.55
N ASN A 185 9.83 0.47 4.45
CA ASN A 185 8.76 -0.52 4.24
C ASN A 185 8.79 -1.62 5.31
N LEU A 186 9.97 -2.10 5.72
CA LEU A 186 10.10 -3.10 6.78
C LEU A 186 9.63 -2.56 8.14
N ASP A 187 9.96 -1.31 8.46
CA ASP A 187 9.52 -0.65 9.68
C ASP A 187 7.98 -0.51 9.70
N VAL A 188 7.39 -0.08 8.59
CA VAL A 188 5.92 -0.02 8.40
C VAL A 188 5.28 -1.41 8.62
N LEU A 189 5.83 -2.45 8.00
CA LEU A 189 5.32 -3.82 8.16
C LEU A 189 5.42 -4.30 9.61
N THR A 190 6.52 -3.99 10.28
CA THR A 190 6.74 -4.36 11.69
C THR A 190 5.71 -3.72 12.60
N GLU A 191 5.40 -2.44 12.39
CA GLU A 191 4.37 -1.73 13.16
C GLU A 191 2.96 -2.25 12.84
N LEU A 192 2.65 -2.47 11.56
CA LEU A 192 1.35 -3.03 11.16
C LEU A 192 1.12 -4.43 11.72
N LYS A 193 2.16 -5.28 11.78
CA LYS A 193 2.08 -6.62 12.38
C LYS A 193 1.66 -6.60 13.85
N LYS A 194 2.05 -5.57 14.60
CA LYS A 194 1.68 -5.42 16.02
C LYS A 194 0.22 -5.01 16.21
N ILE A 195 -0.37 -4.34 15.21
CA ILE A 195 -1.69 -3.71 15.28
C ILE A 195 -2.78 -4.60 14.68
N LEU A 196 -2.45 -5.29 13.59
CA LEU A 196 -3.43 -5.98 12.75
C LEU A 196 -3.56 -7.46 13.09
N LYS A 197 -4.79 -7.98 12.97
CA LYS A 197 -5.08 -9.41 12.88
C LYS A 197 -5.27 -9.78 11.42
N ILE A 198 -4.27 -10.43 10.84
CA ILE A 198 -4.26 -10.81 9.42
C ILE A 198 -4.65 -12.28 9.32
N SER A 199 -5.84 -12.54 8.78
CA SER A 199 -6.35 -13.91 8.57
C SER A 199 -5.79 -14.53 7.30
N GLY A 200 -5.38 -15.79 7.37
CA GLY A 200 -4.99 -16.58 6.20
C GLY A 200 -6.19 -16.97 5.32
N VAL A 201 -5.92 -17.53 4.16
CA VAL A 201 -6.97 -17.91 3.17
C VAL A 201 -7.87 -19.02 3.68
N ASP A 202 -7.37 -19.93 4.50
CA ASP A 202 -8.12 -21.10 5.00
C ASP A 202 -9.17 -20.75 6.07
N SER A 203 -9.10 -19.58 6.70
CA SER A 203 -10.05 -19.12 7.71
C SER A 203 -11.35 -18.56 7.12
N ILE A 204 -11.38 -18.25 5.84
CA ILE A 204 -12.56 -17.65 5.17
C ILE A 204 -13.60 -18.71 4.80
N ASN A 205 -13.18 -19.96 4.56
CA ASN A 205 -14.09 -21.05 4.16
C ASN A 205 -14.90 -21.67 5.32
N GLN A 206 -14.60 -21.32 6.57
CA GLN A 206 -15.33 -21.88 7.73
C GLN A 206 -16.57 -21.08 8.14
N THR A 207 -16.73 -19.86 7.67
CA THR A 207 -17.90 -19.02 8.02
C THR A 207 -19.01 -18.99 6.96
N GLY A 208 -18.83 -19.68 5.83
CA GLY A 208 -19.75 -19.70 4.69
C GLY A 208 -20.72 -20.89 4.62
N VAL A 209 -20.84 -21.72 5.65
CA VAL A 209 -21.85 -22.77 5.68
C VAL A 209 -23.18 -22.16 6.11
N LEU A 210 -24.00 -21.82 5.13
CA LEU A 210 -25.44 -21.58 5.34
C LEU A 210 -26.02 -22.85 5.99
N LYS A 211 -26.40 -22.74 7.25
CA LYS A 211 -27.29 -23.73 7.85
C LYS A 211 -28.67 -23.57 7.19
N ASN A 212 -29.06 -24.54 6.37
CA ASN A 212 -30.43 -24.77 5.97
C ASN A 212 -31.24 -25.18 7.18
#